data_5d1afc918657c56cc117d941bd14eaf7
#
_entry.id   5d1afc918657c56cc117d941bd14eaf7
#
_cell.length_a   1.000
_cell.length_b   1.000
_cell.length_c   1.000
_cell.angle_alpha   90.00
_cell.angle_beta   90.00
_cell.angle_gamma   90.00
#
_symmetry.space_group_name_H-M   'P 1'
#
loop_
_entity.id
_entity.type
_entity.pdbx_description
1 polymer ?
#
loop_
_entity_poly.entity_id
_entity_poly.type
_entity_poly.pdbx_seq_one_letter_code
_entity_poly.pdbx_strand_id
1 'polypeptide(L)'
;EDGTETVSGDIASPLTVTDGDFLAYVWNECDDGLGQVINGLIRMTFTEFEGDLLAGRILLRVSLTVTDFQVTEGLDVRLTNGGLSLTIDSRNQPETIIETLGNSLVVASNNSTDTLTNFSSLIVENTSMFPSNFTTDVAGTILSTLFEGTVFYNMPIPFESSGDNYPYAGEMLITGSGGATI
;
A
#
# COMPACT_ATOMS: atom_id res chain seq x y z
N GLU A 1 18.49 16.62 16.78
CA GLU A 1 18.46 15.44 15.89
C GLU A 1 19.17 14.29 16.60
N ASP A 2 18.42 13.50 17.33
CA ASP A 2 18.89 12.27 17.94
C ASP A 2 18.22 11.12 17.21
N GLY A 3 18.98 10.09 16.88
CA GLY A 3 18.52 8.91 16.18
C GLY A 3 19.26 8.63 14.88
N THR A 4 19.02 7.48 14.30
CA THR A 4 19.67 7.03 13.06
C THR A 4 18.67 6.49 12.07
N GLU A 5 18.78 6.95 10.82
CA GLU A 5 18.18 6.29 9.67
C GLU A 5 19.29 5.52 8.93
N THR A 6 19.03 4.27 8.65
CA THR A 6 19.94 3.43 7.85
C THR A 6 19.18 2.89 6.65
N VAL A 7 19.71 3.16 5.46
CA VAL A 7 19.24 2.58 4.22
C VAL A 7 20.23 1.51 3.79
N SER A 8 19.75 0.30 3.55
CA SER A 8 20.54 -0.81 3.04
C SER A 8 19.83 -1.46 1.87
N GLY A 9 20.60 -2.03 0.96
CA GLY A 9 20.06 -2.72 -0.21
C GLY A 9 21.17 -3.26 -1.08
N ASP A 10 20.80 -4.07 -2.04
CA ASP A 10 21.71 -4.70 -2.99
C ASP A 10 21.44 -4.29 -4.44
N ILE A 11 20.62 -3.24 -4.64
CA ILE A 11 20.35 -2.69 -5.96
C ILE A 11 21.62 -2.00 -6.48
N ALA A 12 22.30 -2.67 -7.41
CA ALA A 12 23.52 -2.15 -8.01
C ALA A 12 23.29 -0.93 -8.93
N SER A 13 22.09 -0.82 -9.48
CA SER A 13 21.67 0.30 -10.35
C SER A 13 20.15 0.30 -10.43
N PRO A 14 19.47 1.47 -10.41
CA PRO A 14 18.02 1.54 -10.59
C PRO A 14 17.54 1.02 -11.95
N LEU A 15 18.45 0.80 -12.90
CA LEU A 15 18.15 0.23 -14.23
C LEU A 15 18.39 -1.29 -14.30
N THR A 16 18.92 -1.90 -13.23
CA THR A 16 19.29 -3.32 -13.21
C THR A 16 18.80 -3.98 -11.92
N VAL A 17 17.50 -3.86 -11.67
CA VAL A 17 16.85 -4.58 -10.56
C VAL A 17 16.67 -6.04 -10.98
N THR A 18 17.04 -6.95 -10.09
CA THR A 18 16.90 -8.39 -10.27
C THR A 18 16.01 -9.01 -9.19
N ASP A 19 15.50 -10.20 -9.47
CA ASP A 19 14.71 -10.94 -8.49
C ASP A 19 15.52 -11.22 -7.21
N GLY A 20 14.95 -10.86 -6.07
CA GLY A 20 15.58 -10.96 -4.75
C GLY A 20 16.27 -9.68 -4.27
N ASP A 21 16.57 -8.73 -5.15
CA ASP A 21 17.10 -7.43 -4.73
C ASP A 21 16.16 -6.76 -3.72
N PHE A 22 16.71 -5.98 -2.83
CA PHE A 22 15.91 -5.32 -1.81
C PHE A 22 16.40 -3.92 -1.48
N LEU A 23 15.48 -3.13 -0.91
CA LEU A 23 15.76 -1.90 -0.15
C LEU A 23 15.17 -2.06 1.25
N ALA A 24 15.94 -1.73 2.25
CA ALA A 24 15.48 -1.72 3.63
C ALA A 24 15.80 -0.38 4.29
N TYR A 25 14.80 0.19 4.92
CA TYR A 25 14.87 1.39 5.72
C TYR A 25 14.70 1.01 7.18
N VAL A 26 15.70 1.31 7.99
CA VAL A 26 15.69 1.08 9.44
C VAL A 26 15.79 2.42 10.14
N TRP A 27 14.83 2.71 10.98
CA TRP A 27 14.82 3.90 11.84
C TRP A 27 15.02 3.48 13.29
N ASN A 28 15.87 4.17 13.99
CA ASN A 28 16.12 3.97 15.40
C ASN A 28 16.13 5.33 16.09
N GLU A 29 15.03 5.63 16.78
CA GLU A 29 14.79 6.90 17.47
C GLU A 29 15.02 8.14 16.57
N CYS A 30 14.64 8.01 15.28
CA CYS A 30 14.85 9.08 14.31
C CYS A 30 13.83 10.20 14.55
N ASP A 31 14.32 11.35 14.99
CA ASP A 31 13.52 12.57 15.17
C ASP A 31 13.51 13.38 13.85
N ASP A 32 12.34 13.65 13.32
CA ASP A 32 12.14 14.42 12.09
C ASP A 32 12.35 15.94 12.29
N GLY A 33 12.63 16.40 13.52
CA GLY A 33 12.75 17.80 13.87
C GLY A 33 11.42 18.55 13.98
N LEU A 34 10.30 17.87 13.78
CA LEU A 34 8.95 18.40 13.89
C LEU A 34 8.19 17.83 15.10
N GLY A 35 8.86 17.00 15.90
CA GLY A 35 8.33 16.37 17.10
C GLY A 35 7.79 14.97 16.88
N GLN A 36 8.10 14.35 15.74
CA GLN A 36 7.84 12.94 15.49
C GLN A 36 9.09 12.12 15.68
N VAL A 37 8.99 11.02 16.41
CA VAL A 37 10.05 10.03 16.56
C VAL A 37 9.64 8.75 15.84
N ILE A 38 10.50 8.29 14.94
CA ILE A 38 10.27 7.12 14.09
C ILE A 38 11.19 5.99 14.50
N ASN A 39 10.63 4.80 14.63
CA ASN A 39 11.34 3.54 14.85
C ASN A 39 10.84 2.47 13.89
N GLY A 40 11.63 1.41 13.68
CA GLY A 40 11.20 0.22 12.97
C GLY A 40 11.86 0.00 11.63
N LEU A 41 11.28 -0.93 10.87
CA LEU A 41 11.82 -1.41 9.60
C LEU A 41 10.74 -1.43 8.53
N ILE A 42 11.06 -0.89 7.38
CA ILE A 42 10.32 -1.16 6.13
C ILE A 42 11.30 -1.80 5.15
N ARG A 43 10.94 -2.98 4.65
CA ARG A 43 11.71 -3.69 3.63
C ARG A 43 10.87 -3.87 2.38
N MET A 44 11.41 -3.46 1.25
CA MET A 44 10.91 -3.71 -0.09
C MET A 44 11.80 -4.74 -0.76
N THR A 45 11.24 -5.85 -1.20
CA THR A 45 11.96 -6.90 -1.93
C THR A 45 11.36 -6.99 -3.34
N PHE A 46 12.21 -6.89 -4.34
CA PHE A 46 11.82 -7.06 -5.74
C PHE A 46 11.70 -8.55 -6.04
N THR A 47 10.54 -8.99 -6.49
CA THR A 47 10.25 -10.39 -6.77
C THR A 47 10.16 -10.69 -8.26
N GLU A 48 9.99 -9.66 -9.07
CA GLU A 48 10.00 -9.76 -10.52
C GLU A 48 10.23 -8.38 -11.14
N PHE A 49 11.11 -8.31 -12.11
CA PHE A 49 11.27 -7.12 -12.95
C PHE A 49 11.49 -7.54 -14.39
N GLU A 50 10.61 -7.11 -15.28
CA GLU A 50 10.69 -7.36 -16.72
C GLU A 50 10.42 -6.08 -17.51
N GLY A 51 11.00 -5.97 -18.69
CA GLY A 51 10.69 -4.92 -19.65
C GLY A 51 11.75 -3.82 -19.74
N ASP A 52 11.33 -2.67 -20.25
CA ASP A 52 12.19 -1.51 -20.53
C ASP A 52 11.68 -0.29 -19.74
N LEU A 53 12.44 0.08 -18.73
CA LEU A 53 12.12 1.22 -17.86
C LEU A 53 12.13 2.55 -18.65
N LEU A 54 13.04 2.69 -19.61
CA LEU A 54 13.15 3.91 -20.41
C LEU A 54 11.99 4.06 -21.39
N ALA A 55 11.44 2.94 -21.86
CA ALA A 55 10.24 2.93 -22.69
C ALA A 55 8.93 3.00 -21.87
N GLY A 56 9.01 2.95 -20.55
CA GLY A 56 7.85 2.92 -19.66
C GLY A 56 7.00 1.65 -19.80
N ARG A 57 7.60 0.54 -20.26
CA ARG A 57 6.93 -0.75 -20.47
C ARG A 57 7.54 -1.79 -19.56
N ILE A 58 7.04 -1.87 -18.35
CA ILE A 58 7.60 -2.74 -17.34
C ILE A 58 6.52 -3.61 -16.67
N LEU A 59 6.95 -4.76 -16.21
CA LEU A 59 6.31 -5.49 -15.12
C LEU A 59 7.23 -5.39 -13.91
N LEU A 60 6.71 -4.87 -12.83
CA LEU A 60 7.39 -4.78 -11.54
C LEU A 60 6.54 -5.44 -10.48
N ARG A 61 7.11 -6.39 -9.75
CA ARG A 61 6.51 -6.95 -8.53
C ARG A 61 7.42 -6.76 -7.35
N VAL A 62 6.86 -6.24 -6.28
CA VAL A 62 7.56 -6.03 -5.02
C VAL A 62 6.76 -6.59 -3.85
N SER A 63 7.47 -7.15 -2.89
CA SER A 63 6.92 -7.50 -1.59
C SER A 63 7.39 -6.46 -0.58
N LEU A 64 6.46 -5.85 0.13
CA LEU A 64 6.73 -4.85 1.16
C LEU A 64 6.41 -5.47 2.52
N THR A 65 7.38 -5.42 3.43
CA THR A 65 7.23 -5.86 4.81
C THR A 65 7.48 -4.68 5.75
N VAL A 66 6.58 -4.51 6.70
CA VAL A 66 6.64 -3.49 7.74
C VAL A 66 6.78 -4.21 9.07
N THR A 67 7.83 -3.93 9.82
CA THR A 67 8.11 -4.58 11.09
C THR A 67 8.34 -3.52 12.16
N ASP A 68 7.48 -3.53 13.17
CA ASP A 68 7.53 -2.65 14.34
C ASP A 68 7.73 -1.17 13.95
N PHE A 69 7.12 -0.77 12.83
CA PHE A 69 7.20 0.59 12.35
C PHE A 69 6.33 1.48 13.23
N GLN A 70 6.98 2.27 14.05
CA GLN A 70 6.35 3.10 15.06
C GLN A 70 6.59 4.58 14.75
N VAL A 71 5.53 5.35 14.79
CA VAL A 71 5.57 6.81 14.77
C VAL A 71 5.00 7.31 16.09
N THR A 72 5.78 8.12 16.80
CA THR A 72 5.38 8.74 18.07
C THR A 72 5.33 10.25 17.88
N GLU A 73 4.19 10.87 18.17
CA GLU A 73 3.98 12.31 18.10
C GLU A 73 3.40 12.78 19.45
N GLY A 74 4.23 13.38 20.28
CA GLY A 74 3.85 13.72 21.66
C GLY A 74 3.46 12.49 22.48
N LEU A 75 2.18 12.35 22.81
CA LEU A 75 1.64 11.18 23.52
C LEU A 75 1.00 10.15 22.61
N ASP A 76 0.84 10.47 21.32
CA ASP A 76 0.25 9.56 20.36
C ASP A 76 1.31 8.61 19.79
N VAL A 77 1.05 7.32 19.91
CA VAL A 77 1.89 6.25 19.36
C VAL A 77 1.08 5.47 18.35
N ARG A 78 1.65 5.28 17.16
CA ARG A 78 1.10 4.43 16.11
C ARG A 78 2.13 3.37 15.74
N LEU A 79 1.76 2.11 15.88
CA LEU A 79 2.57 0.95 15.53
C LEU A 79 1.95 0.24 14.35
N THR A 80 2.75 0.00 13.33
CA THR A 80 2.32 -0.71 12.11
C THR A 80 3.15 -1.96 11.90
N ASN A 81 2.48 -3.08 11.66
CA ASN A 81 3.09 -4.35 11.33
C ASN A 81 2.33 -5.03 10.20
N GLY A 82 3.02 -5.75 9.35
CA GLY A 82 2.41 -6.55 8.30
C GLY A 82 3.14 -6.49 6.99
N GLY A 83 2.44 -6.84 5.92
CA GLY A 83 3.03 -6.81 4.59
C GLY A 83 1.99 -6.85 3.49
N LEU A 84 2.45 -6.42 2.32
CA LEU A 84 1.68 -6.44 1.09
C LEU A 84 2.59 -6.73 -0.10
N SER A 85 1.99 -7.14 -1.21
CA SER A 85 2.63 -7.16 -2.52
C SER A 85 2.04 -6.08 -3.40
N LEU A 86 2.88 -5.50 -4.23
CA LEU A 86 2.51 -4.53 -5.25
C LEU A 86 2.97 -5.05 -6.61
N THR A 87 2.06 -5.03 -7.58
CA THR A 87 2.36 -5.30 -8.98
C THR A 87 2.07 -4.05 -9.78
N ILE A 88 2.99 -3.65 -10.64
CA ILE A 88 2.79 -2.60 -11.65
C ILE A 88 3.07 -3.23 -13.00
N ASP A 89 2.09 -3.28 -13.88
CA ASP A 89 2.23 -3.79 -15.25
C ASP A 89 1.80 -2.72 -16.26
N SER A 90 2.77 -2.15 -16.93
CA SER A 90 2.60 -1.14 -17.99
C SER A 90 3.04 -1.66 -19.38
N ARG A 91 3.24 -2.97 -19.54
CA ARG A 91 3.70 -3.54 -20.81
C ARG A 91 2.70 -3.39 -21.93
N ASN A 92 1.40 -3.35 -21.61
CA ASN A 92 0.29 -3.31 -22.56
C ASN A 92 -0.29 -1.91 -22.73
N GLN A 93 0.57 -0.92 -23.03
CA GLN A 93 0.11 0.44 -23.28
C GLN A 93 -1.08 0.46 -24.26
N PRO A 94 -2.10 1.32 -24.06
CA PRO A 94 -2.12 2.48 -23.13
C PRO A 94 -2.59 2.15 -21.70
N GLU A 95 -2.71 0.89 -21.32
CA GLU A 95 -3.15 0.48 -20.00
C GLU A 95 -1.97 0.24 -19.06
N THR A 96 -2.11 0.73 -17.82
CA THR A 96 -1.24 0.40 -16.70
C THR A 96 -2.10 -0.22 -15.60
N ILE A 97 -1.71 -1.40 -15.14
CA ILE A 97 -2.36 -2.12 -14.05
C ILE A 97 -1.52 -1.96 -12.80
N ILE A 98 -2.14 -1.52 -11.72
CA ILE A 98 -1.53 -1.44 -10.39
C ILE A 98 -2.37 -2.32 -9.47
N GLU A 99 -1.79 -3.40 -8.99
CA GLU A 99 -2.43 -4.34 -8.08
C GLU A 99 -1.70 -4.34 -6.74
N THR A 100 -2.47 -4.21 -5.65
CA THR A 100 -1.98 -4.35 -4.28
C THR A 100 -2.73 -5.50 -3.62
N LEU A 101 -2.00 -6.44 -3.04
CA LEU A 101 -2.56 -7.57 -2.30
C LEU A 101 -1.90 -7.63 -0.93
N GLY A 102 -2.69 -7.89 0.11
CA GLY A 102 -2.14 -8.07 1.45
C GLY A 102 -2.95 -9.06 2.27
N ASN A 103 -2.24 -9.87 3.04
CA ASN A 103 -2.86 -10.86 3.91
C ASN A 103 -3.22 -10.26 5.27
N SER A 104 -2.36 -9.39 5.79
CA SER A 104 -2.58 -8.74 7.09
C SER A 104 -1.74 -7.48 7.21
N LEU A 105 -2.38 -6.41 7.64
CA LEU A 105 -1.75 -5.17 8.06
C LEU A 105 -2.40 -4.74 9.37
N VAL A 106 -1.60 -4.61 10.42
CA VAL A 106 -2.06 -4.19 11.75
C VAL A 106 -1.59 -2.79 12.01
N VAL A 107 -2.50 -1.92 12.40
CA VAL A 107 -2.19 -0.56 12.87
C VAL A 107 -2.74 -0.44 14.28
N ALA A 108 -1.84 -0.35 15.25
CA ALA A 108 -2.19 -0.10 16.64
C ALA A 108 -1.91 1.35 17.00
N SER A 109 -2.82 1.96 17.73
CA SER A 109 -2.67 3.28 18.35
C SER A 109 -2.92 3.17 19.85
N ASN A 110 -2.77 4.26 20.58
CA ASN A 110 -3.02 4.28 22.03
C ASN A 110 -4.43 3.79 22.40
N ASN A 111 -5.41 3.97 21.52
CA ASN A 111 -6.82 3.76 21.82
C ASN A 111 -7.46 2.66 20.97
N SER A 112 -6.80 2.20 19.92
CA SER A 112 -7.38 1.22 19.00
C SER A 112 -6.32 0.34 18.36
N THR A 113 -6.78 -0.83 17.94
CA THR A 113 -6.05 -1.70 17.03
C THR A 113 -6.96 -2.02 15.85
N ASP A 114 -6.50 -1.70 14.66
CA ASP A 114 -7.17 -1.99 13.41
C ASP A 114 -6.35 -3.03 12.66
N THR A 115 -7.01 -4.10 12.23
CA THR A 115 -6.39 -5.15 11.42
C THR A 115 -7.11 -5.22 10.09
N LEU A 116 -6.38 -4.91 9.03
CA LEU A 116 -6.82 -5.09 7.65
C LEU A 116 -6.37 -6.48 7.19
N THR A 117 -7.30 -7.32 6.76
CA THR A 117 -6.99 -8.69 6.33
C THR A 117 -7.55 -8.99 4.95
N ASN A 118 -6.84 -9.85 4.20
CA ASN A 118 -7.26 -10.30 2.88
C ASN A 118 -7.71 -9.13 1.98
N PHE A 119 -6.91 -8.08 1.99
CA PHE A 119 -7.22 -6.88 1.23
C PHE A 119 -6.61 -6.92 -0.17
N SER A 120 -7.33 -6.34 -1.10
CA SER A 120 -6.88 -6.14 -2.47
C SER A 120 -7.27 -4.75 -2.96
N SER A 121 -6.44 -4.21 -3.84
CA SER A 121 -6.76 -3.03 -4.64
C SER A 121 -6.26 -3.26 -6.06
N LEU A 122 -7.12 -3.07 -7.03
CA LEU A 122 -6.79 -3.12 -8.44
C LEU A 122 -7.13 -1.77 -9.06
N ILE A 123 -6.14 -1.11 -9.61
CA ILE A 123 -6.30 0.13 -10.36
C ILE A 123 -5.86 -0.12 -11.79
N VAL A 124 -6.73 0.19 -12.74
CA VAL A 124 -6.41 0.19 -14.17
C VAL A 124 -6.47 1.63 -14.66
N GLU A 125 -5.32 2.16 -15.07
CA GLU A 125 -5.21 3.45 -15.71
C GLU A 125 -5.17 3.26 -17.22
N ASN A 126 -6.01 4.02 -17.94
CA ASN A 126 -5.97 4.09 -19.39
C ASN A 126 -5.59 5.51 -19.85
N THR A 127 -4.40 5.62 -20.44
CA THR A 127 -3.81 6.89 -20.89
C THR A 127 -4.14 7.23 -22.34
N SER A 128 -5.02 6.47 -23.02
CA SER A 128 -5.43 6.77 -24.40
C SER A 128 -6.23 8.07 -24.54
N MET A 129 -6.74 8.58 -23.43
CA MET A 129 -7.47 9.86 -23.33
C MET A 129 -6.77 10.80 -22.37
N PHE A 130 -7.04 12.09 -22.52
CA PHE A 130 -6.58 13.11 -21.57
C PHE A 130 -7.80 13.90 -21.04
N PRO A 131 -8.02 13.96 -19.71
CA PRO A 131 -7.27 13.26 -18.66
C PRO A 131 -7.44 11.72 -18.74
N SER A 132 -6.47 10.98 -18.17
CA SER A 132 -6.53 9.51 -18.08
C SER A 132 -7.79 9.04 -17.38
N ASN A 133 -8.31 7.90 -17.79
CA ASN A 133 -9.41 7.23 -17.09
C ASN A 133 -8.84 6.16 -16.15
N PHE A 134 -9.49 6.03 -15.00
CA PHE A 134 -9.15 5.06 -13.97
C PHE A 134 -10.35 4.19 -13.65
N THR A 135 -10.09 2.90 -13.50
CA THR A 135 -11.03 1.96 -12.89
C THR A 135 -10.39 1.44 -11.61
N THR A 136 -11.11 1.51 -10.50
CA THR A 136 -10.61 1.08 -9.19
C THR A 136 -11.54 0.04 -8.59
N ASP A 137 -10.98 -1.11 -8.20
CA ASP A 137 -11.66 -2.17 -7.46
C ASP A 137 -10.92 -2.42 -6.15
N VAL A 138 -11.64 -2.46 -5.03
CA VAL A 138 -11.07 -2.77 -3.73
C VAL A 138 -11.94 -3.75 -2.96
N ALA A 139 -11.29 -4.64 -2.21
CA ALA A 139 -11.95 -5.55 -1.31
C ALA A 139 -11.09 -5.80 -0.08
N GLY A 140 -11.71 -6.21 1.03
CA GLY A 140 -10.98 -6.58 2.23
C GLY A 140 -11.88 -6.69 3.45
N THR A 141 -11.20 -6.94 4.57
CA THR A 141 -11.84 -7.09 5.87
C THR A 141 -11.10 -6.22 6.88
N ILE A 142 -11.82 -5.41 7.62
CA ILE A 142 -11.30 -4.60 8.72
C ILE A 142 -11.86 -5.16 10.03
N LEU A 143 -10.98 -5.53 10.95
CA LEU A 143 -11.28 -5.78 12.34
C LEU A 143 -10.78 -4.59 13.14
N SER A 144 -11.66 -3.93 13.87
CA SER A 144 -11.31 -2.77 14.68
C SER A 144 -11.81 -2.95 16.11
N THR A 145 -10.96 -2.55 17.06
CA THR A 145 -11.37 -2.52 18.48
C THR A 145 -12.30 -1.35 18.81
N LEU A 146 -12.40 -0.35 17.93
CA LEU A 146 -13.29 0.81 18.13
C LEU A 146 -14.77 0.46 17.94
N PHE A 147 -15.09 -0.42 16.99
CA PHE A 147 -16.49 -0.81 16.73
C PHE A 147 -16.81 -2.26 17.12
N GLU A 148 -15.92 -2.89 17.90
CA GLU A 148 -16.13 -4.24 18.45
C GLU A 148 -16.61 -5.26 17.40
N GLY A 149 -16.09 -5.16 16.17
CA GLY A 149 -16.57 -6.01 15.10
C GLY A 149 -15.70 -6.04 13.86
N THR A 150 -16.18 -6.82 12.92
CA THR A 150 -15.56 -7.00 11.61
C THR A 150 -16.42 -6.32 10.56
N VAL A 151 -15.76 -5.60 9.67
CA VAL A 151 -16.37 -4.95 8.52
C VAL A 151 -15.77 -5.55 7.26
N PHE A 152 -16.61 -6.01 6.36
CA PHE A 152 -16.25 -6.46 5.02
C PHE A 152 -16.56 -5.34 4.04
N TYR A 153 -15.69 -5.11 3.09
CA TYR A 153 -15.94 -4.18 2.00
C TYR A 153 -15.53 -4.80 0.68
N ASN A 154 -16.30 -4.51 -0.34
CA ASN A 154 -15.99 -4.89 -1.73
C ASN A 154 -16.72 -3.96 -2.69
N MET A 155 -16.29 -3.95 -3.94
CA MET A 155 -16.94 -3.20 -5.02
C MET A 155 -17.65 -4.14 -5.98
N PRO A 156 -18.99 -4.31 -5.87
CA PRO A 156 -19.76 -5.04 -6.87
C PRO A 156 -19.65 -4.43 -8.26
N ILE A 157 -19.49 -3.11 -8.33
CA ILE A 157 -19.21 -2.35 -9.54
C ILE A 157 -18.01 -1.46 -9.26
N PRO A 158 -16.86 -1.69 -9.93
CA PRO A 158 -15.67 -0.87 -9.76
C PRO A 158 -15.95 0.62 -9.92
N PHE A 159 -15.23 1.45 -9.20
CA PHE A 159 -15.30 2.89 -9.36
C PHE A 159 -14.60 3.31 -10.65
N GLU A 160 -15.26 4.21 -11.38
CA GLU A 160 -14.69 4.88 -12.55
C GLU A 160 -14.45 6.35 -12.26
N SER A 161 -13.28 6.84 -12.63
CA SER A 161 -12.89 8.25 -12.49
C SER A 161 -12.11 8.72 -13.71
N SER A 162 -12.00 10.03 -13.89
CA SER A 162 -11.21 10.68 -14.94
C SER A 162 -10.34 11.76 -14.33
N GLY A 163 -9.01 11.64 -14.52
CA GLY A 163 -8.02 12.48 -13.86
C GLY A 163 -8.09 12.34 -12.33
N ASP A 164 -7.82 13.44 -11.63
CA ASP A 164 -7.85 13.50 -10.17
C ASP A 164 -9.26 13.76 -9.60
N ASN A 165 -10.30 13.54 -10.37
CA ASN A 165 -11.68 13.79 -9.96
C ASN A 165 -12.21 12.65 -9.08
N TYR A 166 -13.26 12.98 -8.31
CA TYR A 166 -14.03 11.96 -7.59
C TYR A 166 -14.64 10.96 -8.58
N PRO A 167 -14.83 9.68 -8.16
CA PRO A 167 -15.53 8.70 -8.97
C PRO A 167 -16.90 9.21 -9.38
N TYR A 168 -17.25 8.99 -10.65
CA TYR A 168 -18.56 9.35 -11.21
C TYR A 168 -19.47 8.14 -11.39
N ALA A 169 -18.93 6.93 -11.29
CA ALA A 169 -19.66 5.67 -11.36
C ALA A 169 -19.03 4.64 -10.42
N GLY A 170 -19.78 3.60 -10.10
CA GLY A 170 -19.36 2.49 -9.25
C GLY A 170 -20.21 2.33 -8.02
N GLU A 171 -20.00 1.23 -7.31
CA GLU A 171 -20.71 0.87 -6.09
C GLU A 171 -19.76 0.19 -5.11
N MET A 172 -19.79 0.62 -3.86
CA MET A 172 -19.09 -0.04 -2.76
C MET A 172 -20.11 -0.59 -1.78
N LEU A 173 -19.98 -1.86 -1.46
CA LEU A 173 -20.78 -2.53 -0.44
C LEU A 173 -19.92 -2.68 0.83
N ILE A 174 -20.46 -2.17 1.94
CA ILE A 174 -19.86 -2.32 3.27
C ILE A 174 -20.81 -3.14 4.12
N THR A 175 -20.34 -4.25 4.69
CA THR A 175 -21.13 -5.18 5.48
C THR A 175 -20.48 -5.37 6.85
N GLY A 176 -21.20 -5.05 7.90
CA GLY A 176 -20.80 -5.35 9.27
C GLY A 176 -21.04 -6.81 9.64
N SER A 177 -20.35 -7.30 10.68
CA SER A 177 -20.49 -8.68 11.18
C SER A 177 -21.91 -9.06 11.60
N GLY A 178 -22.77 -8.07 11.93
CA GLY A 178 -24.21 -8.27 12.22
C GLY A 178 -25.11 -8.32 11.00
N GLY A 179 -24.56 -8.27 9.78
CA GLY A 179 -25.33 -8.27 8.52
C GLY A 179 -25.91 -6.91 8.14
N ALA A 180 -25.57 -5.84 8.87
CA ALA A 180 -25.90 -4.48 8.44
C ALA A 180 -25.08 -4.13 7.18
N THR A 181 -25.71 -3.52 6.18
CA THR A 181 -25.08 -3.08 4.94
C THR A 181 -25.28 -1.59 4.68
N ILE A 182 -24.31 -0.96 4.11
CA ILE A 182 -24.34 0.43 3.60
C ILE A 182 -23.83 0.42 2.18
#